data_9cc43d8bd5851923bf47bf2355209203
#
_entry.id   9cc43d8bd5851923bf47bf2355209203
#
_cell.length_a   1.000
_cell.length_b   1.000
_cell.length_c   1.000
_cell.angle_alpha   90.00
_cell.angle_beta   90.00
_cell.angle_gamma   90.00
#
_symmetry.space_group_name_H-M   'P 1'
#
loop_
_entity.id
_entity.type
_entity.pdbx_description
1 polymer ?
#
loop_
_entity_poly.entity_id
_entity_poly.type
_entity_poly.pdbx_seq_one_letter_code
_entity_poly.pdbx_strand_id
1 'polypeptide(L)'
;RSGGVEAGAQLGDEGRHLGGSGTLEDPADEGGAHDHAVAHRRHLRGLGISAEAYHAGLPHTERERVQQAWSNGEVRFVCATNAFGMGIDKGDVRAVVHMEPPPDIESYYQEAGRAGRDGQPSFAFLLTHPSDEVRMRERFTASFPLIEEVRRVYQAFADQHRIALGSGQFERYTLDLRALAHRTRLTVATVNHALKALELDGSILLSDGARTPSRLGMRADQRVVYDLRVRDQRHGPLLEALLRMHGGLFEEPALIDEERIARHLGWTVKRLYAHLHELHAQKVVLYQPRTDAPTAMLLSPRRDAQRLMLADAALKERKARAALRMEAMLHLAFRSQDCRERTILSYFGEPVNADCGRCDRCKARTDAKP
;
A
#
# COMPACT_ATOMS: atom_id res chain seq x y z
N ARG A 1 -33.86 -4.97 2.03
CA ARG A 1 -34.31 -3.82 2.88
C ARG A 1 -33.14 -2.88 3.03
N SER A 2 -33.11 -1.83 2.21
CA SER A 2 -32.04 -0.86 2.07
C SER A 2 -32.14 0.20 3.18
N GLY A 3 -31.17 0.21 4.07
CA GLY A 3 -30.89 1.38 4.91
C GLY A 3 -30.46 2.55 4.01
N GLY A 4 -31.08 3.71 4.17
CA GLY A 4 -30.86 4.87 3.32
C GLY A 4 -29.47 5.48 3.48
N VAL A 5 -28.77 5.61 2.37
CA VAL A 5 -27.52 6.32 2.27
C VAL A 5 -27.81 7.74 1.81
N GLU A 6 -27.63 8.73 2.69
CA GLU A 6 -27.67 10.14 2.30
C GLU A 6 -26.28 10.57 1.81
N ALA A 7 -26.18 11.01 0.57
CA ALA A 7 -24.91 11.42 -0.03
C ALA A 7 -24.86 12.96 -0.15
N GLY A 8 -23.84 13.54 0.49
CA GLY A 8 -23.21 14.79 0.09
C GLY A 8 -23.91 16.12 0.35
N ALA A 9 -23.35 16.90 1.23
CA ALA A 9 -23.54 18.36 1.26
C ALA A 9 -22.33 19.02 0.60
N GLN A 10 -22.55 19.88 -0.40
CA GLN A 10 -21.59 20.90 -0.79
C GLN A 10 -21.62 21.97 0.31
N LEU A 11 -20.49 22.20 0.97
CA LEU A 11 -20.33 23.38 1.81
C LEU A 11 -20.21 24.58 0.87
N GLY A 12 -21.26 25.38 0.80
CA GLY A 12 -21.23 26.72 0.21
C GLY A 12 -20.23 27.59 0.94
N ASP A 13 -19.85 28.70 0.34
CA ASP A 13 -18.78 29.65 0.68
C ASP A 13 -19.00 30.44 2.03
N GLU A 14 -19.83 29.97 2.97
CA GLU A 14 -20.13 30.65 4.23
C GLU A 14 -19.29 30.22 5.44
N GLY A 15 -18.15 29.53 5.20
CA GLY A 15 -17.21 29.11 6.26
C GLY A 15 -16.16 30.13 6.68
N ARG A 16 -16.27 31.41 6.32
CA ARG A 16 -15.36 32.46 6.79
C ARG A 16 -15.91 33.16 7.99
N HIS A 17 -15.62 32.71 9.18
CA HIS A 17 -15.38 33.49 10.40
C HIS A 17 -15.20 32.58 11.61
N LEU A 18 -14.01 31.96 11.69
CA LEU A 18 -13.38 31.69 12.98
C LEU A 18 -11.96 32.26 12.89
N GLY A 19 -11.77 33.43 13.45
CA GLY A 19 -10.53 34.17 13.45
C GLY A 19 -9.44 33.43 14.22
N GLY A 20 -8.44 33.03 13.48
CA GLY A 20 -7.16 32.58 13.95
C GLY A 20 -6.22 32.73 12.75
N SER A 21 -5.40 33.80 12.78
CA SER A 21 -4.37 34.06 11.78
C SER A 21 -3.24 33.04 11.93
N GLY A 22 -3.48 31.82 11.45
CA GLY A 22 -2.46 30.84 11.11
C GLY A 22 -2.69 30.55 9.65
N THR A 23 -1.79 30.97 8.80
CA THR A 23 -1.68 30.45 7.44
C THR A 23 -1.59 28.95 7.56
N LEU A 24 -2.69 28.25 7.25
CA LEU A 24 -2.66 26.84 6.91
C LEU A 24 -1.89 26.79 5.59
N GLU A 25 -0.57 26.71 5.67
CA GLU A 25 0.21 26.17 4.56
C GLU A 25 -0.36 24.78 4.31
N ASP A 26 -0.87 24.61 3.11
CA ASP A 26 -1.46 23.38 2.63
C ASP A 26 -0.37 22.28 2.67
N PRO A 27 -0.41 21.27 3.56
CA PRO A 27 0.62 20.25 3.64
C PRO A 27 0.43 19.20 2.54
N ALA A 28 -0.13 19.61 1.38
CA ALA A 28 -0.66 18.70 0.39
C ALA A 28 0.41 17.95 -0.41
N ASP A 29 1.71 18.16 -0.18
CA ASP A 29 2.72 17.56 -1.06
C ASP A 29 3.71 16.57 -0.43
N GLU A 30 3.72 16.37 0.90
CA GLU A 30 4.67 15.42 1.51
C GLU A 30 4.06 14.46 2.55
N GLY A 31 2.81 14.63 2.95
CA GLY A 31 2.14 13.77 3.93
C GLY A 31 1.37 12.63 3.25
N GLY A 32 1.74 11.39 3.49
CA GLY A 32 0.96 10.24 3.04
C GLY A 32 -0.45 10.24 3.68
N ALA A 33 -1.38 9.44 3.13
CA ALA A 33 -2.77 9.35 3.60
C ALA A 33 -2.93 9.12 5.12
N HIS A 34 -1.89 8.59 5.79
CA HIS A 34 -1.83 8.44 7.25
C HIS A 34 -1.72 9.77 7.99
N ASP A 35 -1.02 10.78 7.43
CA ASP A 35 -0.86 12.10 8.05
C ASP A 35 -2.20 12.85 8.07
N HIS A 36 -3.03 12.68 7.04
CA HIS A 36 -4.39 13.20 7.01
C HIS A 36 -5.28 12.58 8.11
N ALA A 37 -5.22 11.26 8.30
CA ALA A 37 -5.96 10.59 9.38
C ALA A 37 -5.54 11.12 10.76
N VAL A 38 -4.24 11.35 10.99
CA VAL A 38 -3.71 11.92 12.22
C VAL A 38 -4.12 13.37 12.41
N ALA A 39 -4.12 14.18 11.35
CA ALA A 39 -4.54 15.57 11.38
C ALA A 39 -6.03 15.70 11.72
N HIS A 40 -6.90 14.92 11.09
CA HIS A 40 -8.33 14.91 11.38
C HIS A 40 -8.63 14.45 12.82
N ARG A 41 -7.94 13.41 13.32
CA ARG A 41 -8.03 13.02 14.73
C ARG A 41 -7.70 14.19 15.66
N ARG A 42 -6.59 14.90 15.39
CA ARG A 42 -6.16 16.04 16.21
C ARG A 42 -7.21 17.14 16.21
N HIS A 43 -7.76 17.46 15.07
CA HIS A 43 -8.83 18.45 14.93
C HIS A 43 -10.08 18.07 15.74
N LEU A 44 -10.60 16.87 15.59
CA LEU A 44 -11.78 16.40 16.31
C LEU A 44 -11.57 16.40 17.82
N ARG A 45 -10.39 15.97 18.29
CA ARG A 45 -10.04 16.01 19.72
C ARG A 45 -9.95 17.45 20.24
N GLY A 46 -9.46 18.39 19.43
CA GLY A 46 -9.46 19.83 19.75
C GLY A 46 -10.88 20.40 19.95
N LEU A 47 -11.88 19.79 19.33
CA LEU A 47 -13.30 20.09 19.50
C LEU A 47 -13.97 19.33 20.66
N GLY A 48 -13.21 18.59 21.47
CA GLY A 48 -13.72 17.75 22.56
C GLY A 48 -14.37 16.43 22.10
N ILE A 49 -14.18 16.03 20.85
CA ILE A 49 -14.76 14.81 20.28
C ILE A 49 -13.78 13.66 20.43
N SER A 50 -14.24 12.52 21.01
CA SER A 50 -13.43 11.30 21.11
C SER A 50 -13.16 10.74 19.72
N ALA A 51 -11.88 10.75 19.30
CA ALA A 51 -11.44 10.32 18.00
C ALA A 51 -10.07 9.62 18.05
N GLU A 52 -9.86 8.58 17.24
CA GLU A 52 -8.60 7.90 17.03
C GLU A 52 -8.23 7.85 15.54
N ALA A 53 -6.91 7.75 15.24
CA ALA A 53 -6.43 7.55 13.90
C ALA A 53 -6.16 6.05 13.66
N TYR A 54 -6.45 5.58 12.45
CA TYR A 54 -6.16 4.20 12.04
C TYR A 54 -5.59 4.17 10.62
N HIS A 55 -4.37 3.68 10.48
CA HIS A 55 -3.68 3.56 9.19
C HIS A 55 -2.67 2.40 9.20
N ALA A 56 -2.22 1.97 8.03
CA ALA A 56 -1.31 0.83 7.89
C ALA A 56 0.05 1.02 8.58
N GLY A 57 0.48 2.27 8.79
CA GLY A 57 1.74 2.59 9.48
C GLY A 57 1.69 2.42 11.02
N LEU A 58 0.50 2.16 11.61
CA LEU A 58 0.41 1.85 13.04
C LEU A 58 0.87 0.40 13.32
N PRO A 59 1.55 0.14 14.46
CA PRO A 59 1.81 -1.22 14.94
C PRO A 59 0.53 -2.04 15.05
N HIS A 60 0.63 -3.35 14.84
CA HIS A 60 -0.54 -4.25 14.89
C HIS A 60 -1.31 -4.15 16.21
N THR A 61 -0.60 -4.12 17.33
CA THR A 61 -1.19 -3.97 18.67
C THR A 61 -1.97 -2.68 18.84
N GLU A 62 -1.49 -1.57 18.26
CA GLU A 62 -2.17 -0.29 18.30
C GLU A 62 -3.41 -0.28 17.40
N ARG A 63 -3.35 -0.92 16.24
CA ARG A 63 -4.52 -1.11 15.37
C ARG A 63 -5.62 -1.91 16.07
N GLU A 64 -5.26 -3.00 16.74
CA GLU A 64 -6.21 -3.80 17.52
C GLU A 64 -6.81 -2.99 18.67
N ARG A 65 -6.01 -2.22 19.40
CA ARG A 65 -6.49 -1.35 20.47
C ARG A 65 -7.52 -0.33 19.98
N VAL A 66 -7.23 0.37 18.89
CA VAL A 66 -8.14 1.37 18.30
C VAL A 66 -9.43 0.71 17.84
N GLN A 67 -9.34 -0.41 17.16
CA GLN A 67 -10.49 -1.16 16.67
C GLN A 67 -11.39 -1.63 17.82
N GLN A 68 -10.81 -2.16 18.89
CA GLN A 68 -11.54 -2.62 20.07
C GLN A 68 -12.23 -1.46 20.80
N ALA A 69 -11.49 -0.37 21.05
CA ALA A 69 -12.04 0.81 21.71
C ALA A 69 -13.23 1.42 20.92
N TRP A 70 -13.11 1.45 19.59
CA TRP A 70 -14.22 1.91 18.75
C TRP A 70 -15.39 0.92 18.73
N SER A 71 -15.14 -0.37 18.68
CA SER A 71 -16.17 -1.40 18.72
C SER A 71 -16.97 -1.35 20.02
N ASN A 72 -16.29 -1.09 21.14
CA ASN A 72 -16.89 -0.95 22.48
C ASN A 72 -17.60 0.40 22.69
N GLY A 73 -17.49 1.33 21.74
CA GLY A 73 -18.08 2.68 21.89
C GLY A 73 -17.29 3.67 22.74
N GLU A 74 -16.09 3.32 23.19
CA GLU A 74 -15.18 4.19 23.94
C GLU A 74 -14.64 5.33 23.05
N VAL A 75 -14.49 5.06 21.76
CA VAL A 75 -14.11 6.03 20.74
C VAL A 75 -15.29 6.26 19.79
N ARG A 76 -15.66 7.54 19.65
CA ARG A 76 -16.82 7.93 18.82
C ARG A 76 -16.47 7.99 17.33
N PHE A 77 -15.28 8.48 16.96
CA PHE A 77 -14.82 8.62 15.57
C PHE A 77 -13.50 7.89 15.33
N VAL A 78 -13.41 7.21 14.20
CA VAL A 78 -12.15 6.72 13.69
C VAL A 78 -11.81 7.45 12.40
N CYS A 79 -10.70 8.21 12.42
CA CYS A 79 -10.13 8.84 11.24
C CYS A 79 -9.21 7.83 10.57
N ALA A 80 -9.62 7.28 9.45
CA ALA A 80 -8.96 6.12 8.88
C ALA A 80 -8.61 6.30 7.40
N THR A 81 -7.55 5.62 6.99
CA THR A 81 -7.32 5.29 5.58
C THR A 81 -8.11 4.02 5.22
N ASN A 82 -8.08 3.61 3.94
CA ASN A 82 -8.65 2.34 3.47
C ASN A 82 -8.14 1.10 4.22
N ALA A 83 -7.08 1.20 5.03
CA ALA A 83 -6.62 0.13 5.92
C ALA A 83 -7.64 -0.24 7.01
N PHE A 84 -8.58 0.65 7.36
CA PHE A 84 -9.68 0.41 8.29
C PHE A 84 -10.88 -0.17 7.56
N GLY A 85 -10.76 -1.40 7.09
CA GLY A 85 -11.83 -1.91 6.22
C GLY A 85 -12.11 -3.38 6.31
N MET A 86 -11.11 -4.21 6.31
CA MET A 86 -11.29 -5.66 6.31
C MET A 86 -11.61 -6.16 7.73
N GLY A 87 -12.74 -6.87 7.86
CA GLY A 87 -13.12 -7.51 9.12
C GLY A 87 -13.82 -6.62 10.14
N ILE A 88 -14.26 -5.40 9.78
CA ILE A 88 -15.04 -4.55 10.67
C ILE A 88 -16.51 -4.79 10.44
N ASP A 89 -17.16 -5.32 11.48
CA ASP A 89 -18.62 -5.59 11.49
C ASP A 89 -19.28 -4.90 12.72
N LYS A 90 -19.33 -3.55 12.69
CA LYS A 90 -20.06 -2.75 13.66
C LYS A 90 -21.37 -2.30 13.02
N GLY A 91 -22.52 -2.73 13.59
CA GLY A 91 -23.84 -2.45 13.02
C GLY A 91 -24.29 -1.01 13.16
N ASP A 92 -23.93 -0.37 14.26
CA ASP A 92 -24.43 0.95 14.69
C ASP A 92 -23.61 2.15 14.19
N VAL A 93 -22.93 2.00 13.06
CA VAL A 93 -22.25 3.15 12.42
C VAL A 93 -23.28 4.13 11.89
N ARG A 94 -23.33 5.33 12.48
CA ARG A 94 -24.31 6.36 12.11
C ARG A 94 -23.89 7.24 10.95
N ALA A 95 -22.59 7.40 10.74
CA ALA A 95 -22.07 8.22 9.63
C ALA A 95 -20.76 7.67 9.10
N VAL A 96 -20.62 7.71 7.77
CA VAL A 96 -19.33 7.57 7.05
C VAL A 96 -19.08 8.88 6.32
N VAL A 97 -17.93 9.50 6.56
CA VAL A 97 -17.56 10.79 5.97
C VAL A 97 -16.29 10.61 5.13
N HIS A 98 -16.42 10.79 3.84
CA HIS A 98 -15.29 10.87 2.93
C HIS A 98 -14.83 12.32 2.83
N MET A 99 -13.59 12.59 3.22
CA MET A 99 -12.98 13.92 3.17
C MET A 99 -12.49 14.30 1.78
N GLU A 100 -12.42 13.34 0.89
CA GLU A 100 -12.12 13.46 -0.54
C GLU A 100 -12.76 12.28 -1.30
N PRO A 101 -13.01 12.40 -2.61
CA PRO A 101 -13.55 11.29 -3.38
C PRO A 101 -12.61 10.08 -3.39
N PRO A 102 -13.10 8.86 -3.09
CA PRO A 102 -12.39 7.62 -3.33
C PRO A 102 -12.00 7.45 -4.81
N PRO A 103 -11.06 6.56 -5.14
CA PRO A 103 -10.57 6.38 -6.51
C PRO A 103 -11.63 5.89 -7.50
N ASP A 104 -12.66 5.21 -7.02
CA ASP A 104 -13.75 4.64 -7.80
C ASP A 104 -15.04 4.48 -6.99
N ILE A 105 -16.16 4.22 -7.69
CA ILE A 105 -17.48 4.02 -7.08
C ILE A 105 -17.53 2.76 -6.24
N GLU A 106 -16.80 1.71 -6.61
CA GLU A 106 -16.73 0.46 -5.84
C GLU A 106 -16.15 0.69 -4.45
N SER A 107 -15.04 1.43 -4.35
CA SER A 107 -14.44 1.82 -3.08
C SER A 107 -15.40 2.68 -2.26
N TYR A 108 -16.01 3.70 -2.89
CA TYR A 108 -17.02 4.53 -2.23
C TYR A 108 -18.17 3.70 -1.67
N TYR A 109 -18.73 2.78 -2.47
CA TYR A 109 -19.86 1.94 -2.07
C TYR A 109 -19.51 1.00 -0.91
N GLN A 110 -18.33 0.39 -0.96
CA GLN A 110 -17.84 -0.50 0.12
C GLN A 110 -17.63 0.25 1.44
N GLU A 111 -17.11 1.46 1.37
CA GLU A 111 -16.83 2.29 2.55
C GLU A 111 -18.12 2.90 3.10
N ALA A 112 -18.94 3.51 2.26
CA ALA A 112 -20.24 4.08 2.63
C ALA A 112 -21.21 3.00 3.16
N GLY A 113 -21.18 1.80 2.59
CA GLY A 113 -22.01 0.66 3.00
C GLY A 113 -21.70 0.07 4.39
N ARG A 114 -20.73 0.66 5.13
CA ARG A 114 -20.53 0.36 6.56
C ARG A 114 -21.54 1.03 7.44
N ALA A 115 -22.19 2.10 6.98
CA ALA A 115 -23.20 2.82 7.72
C ALA A 115 -24.52 2.05 7.78
N GLY A 116 -25.16 1.97 8.96
CA GLY A 116 -26.52 1.51 9.15
C GLY A 116 -26.76 0.03 8.91
N ARG A 117 -25.81 -0.85 9.17
CA ARG A 117 -25.98 -2.30 9.03
C ARG A 117 -27.03 -2.88 9.99
N ASP A 118 -27.36 -2.17 11.06
CA ASP A 118 -28.45 -2.49 11.97
C ASP A 118 -29.85 -2.06 11.46
N GLY A 119 -29.93 -1.50 10.25
CA GLY A 119 -31.15 -1.01 9.64
C GLY A 119 -31.65 0.33 10.17
N GLN A 120 -30.91 0.98 11.06
CA GLN A 120 -31.28 2.29 11.57
C GLN A 120 -30.79 3.41 10.62
N PRO A 121 -31.43 4.60 10.66
CA PRO A 121 -31.03 5.74 9.85
C PRO A 121 -29.55 6.07 10.01
N SER A 122 -28.87 6.21 8.89
CA SER A 122 -27.44 6.48 8.81
C SER A 122 -27.12 7.32 7.58
N PHE A 123 -25.96 7.96 7.59
CA PHE A 123 -25.57 8.95 6.60
C PHE A 123 -24.23 8.60 5.97
N ALA A 124 -24.11 8.79 4.66
CA ALA A 124 -22.85 8.80 3.94
C ALA A 124 -22.62 10.21 3.36
N PHE A 125 -21.55 10.85 3.81
CA PHE A 125 -21.14 12.15 3.33
C PHE A 125 -19.94 12.03 2.43
N LEU A 126 -19.98 12.70 1.29
CA LEU A 126 -18.84 12.89 0.40
C LEU A 126 -18.57 14.39 0.32
N LEU A 127 -17.54 14.84 1.02
CA LEU A 127 -17.05 16.21 0.94
C LEU A 127 -16.19 16.34 -0.30
N THR A 128 -16.40 17.42 -1.05
CA THR A 128 -15.68 17.63 -2.32
C THR A 128 -15.20 19.07 -2.42
N HIS A 129 -13.98 19.23 -2.93
CA HIS A 129 -13.41 20.52 -3.30
C HIS A 129 -12.97 20.48 -4.77
N PRO A 130 -13.01 21.56 -5.55
CA PRO A 130 -12.59 21.56 -6.96
C PRO A 130 -11.18 21.02 -7.20
N SER A 131 -10.24 21.19 -6.25
CA SER A 131 -8.90 20.64 -6.34
C SER A 131 -8.83 19.11 -6.24
N ASP A 132 -9.88 18.45 -5.74
CA ASP A 132 -9.88 16.98 -5.60
C ASP A 132 -9.88 16.29 -6.97
N GLU A 133 -10.56 16.87 -7.96
CA GLU A 133 -10.52 16.34 -9.33
C GLU A 133 -9.08 16.36 -9.88
N VAL A 134 -8.35 17.45 -9.67
CA VAL A 134 -6.95 17.57 -10.11
C VAL A 134 -6.09 16.52 -9.40
N ARG A 135 -6.21 16.44 -8.06
CA ARG A 135 -5.47 15.45 -7.26
C ARG A 135 -5.79 14.00 -7.64
N MET A 136 -7.05 13.70 -7.94
CA MET A 136 -7.42 12.34 -8.41
C MET A 136 -6.74 12.00 -9.74
N ARG A 137 -6.71 12.94 -10.69
CA ARG A 137 -6.05 12.75 -12.00
C ARG A 137 -4.54 12.61 -11.87
N GLU A 138 -3.92 13.39 -11.00
CA GLU A 138 -2.48 13.29 -10.70
C GLU A 138 -2.14 11.93 -10.07
N ARG A 139 -2.90 11.51 -9.05
CA ARG A 139 -2.76 10.17 -8.43
C ARG A 139 -2.97 9.05 -9.45
N PHE A 140 -3.98 9.18 -10.31
CA PHE A 140 -4.21 8.22 -11.39
C PHE A 140 -3.01 8.16 -12.34
N THR A 141 -2.49 9.31 -12.78
CA THR A 141 -1.33 9.38 -13.66
C THR A 141 -0.10 8.72 -13.03
N ALA A 142 0.17 9.04 -11.76
CA ALA A 142 1.27 8.43 -11.01
C ALA A 142 1.13 6.91 -10.85
N SER A 143 -0.11 6.40 -10.79
CA SER A 143 -0.40 4.96 -10.63
C SER A 143 -0.16 4.13 -11.90
N PHE A 144 -0.03 4.79 -13.05
CA PHE A 144 0.20 4.15 -14.35
C PHE A 144 1.42 4.76 -15.05
N PRO A 145 2.63 4.52 -14.52
CA PRO A 145 3.86 5.03 -15.11
C PRO A 145 4.04 4.55 -16.55
N LEU A 146 4.69 5.37 -17.37
CA LEU A 146 5.06 4.99 -18.73
C LEU A 146 6.11 3.86 -18.69
N ILE A 147 6.17 3.05 -19.74
CA ILE A 147 7.15 1.95 -19.84
C ILE A 147 8.59 2.49 -19.71
N GLU A 148 8.86 3.64 -20.29
CA GLU A 148 10.16 4.31 -20.20
C GLU A 148 10.49 4.74 -18.77
N GLU A 149 9.49 5.13 -17.97
CA GLU A 149 9.65 5.45 -16.55
C GLU A 149 9.95 4.19 -15.74
N VAL A 150 9.24 3.09 -16.01
CA VAL A 150 9.51 1.78 -15.39
C VAL A 150 10.92 1.30 -15.69
N ARG A 151 11.37 1.40 -16.96
CA ARG A 151 12.73 1.08 -17.38
C ARG A 151 13.78 1.94 -16.70
N ARG A 152 13.51 3.24 -16.57
CA ARG A 152 14.38 4.21 -15.87
C ARG A 152 14.51 3.88 -14.39
N VAL A 153 13.41 3.52 -13.73
CA VAL A 153 13.43 3.08 -12.33
C VAL A 153 14.23 1.79 -12.16
N TYR A 154 14.02 0.81 -13.02
CA TYR A 154 14.78 -0.46 -13.00
C TYR A 154 16.27 -0.22 -13.19
N GLN A 155 16.66 0.62 -14.16
CA GLN A 155 18.06 0.99 -14.39
C GLN A 155 18.65 1.69 -13.17
N ALA A 156 17.96 2.71 -12.63
CA ALA A 156 18.42 3.46 -11.46
C ALA A 156 18.59 2.57 -10.22
N PHE A 157 17.70 1.62 -10.01
CA PHE A 157 17.79 0.60 -8.95
C PHE A 157 19.03 -0.29 -9.15
N ALA A 158 19.23 -0.80 -10.35
CA ALA A 158 20.37 -1.64 -10.67
C ALA A 158 21.72 -0.90 -10.51
N ASP A 159 21.76 0.37 -10.88
CA ASP A 159 22.96 1.21 -10.77
C ASP A 159 23.26 1.57 -9.30
N GLN A 160 22.22 1.86 -8.51
CA GLN A 160 22.37 2.16 -7.08
C GLN A 160 23.05 1.01 -6.35
N HIS A 161 22.70 -0.21 -6.68
CA HIS A 161 23.24 -1.42 -6.06
C HIS A 161 24.41 -2.05 -6.84
N ARG A 162 24.88 -1.38 -7.91
CA ARG A 162 26.00 -1.84 -8.77
C ARG A 162 25.83 -3.28 -9.23
N ILE A 163 24.61 -3.65 -9.59
CA ILE A 163 24.29 -5.00 -10.05
C ILE A 163 24.82 -5.13 -11.48
N ALA A 164 25.67 -6.09 -11.77
CA ALA A 164 26.17 -6.35 -13.13
C ALA A 164 25.10 -7.06 -14.00
N LEU A 165 25.12 -6.83 -15.30
CA LEU A 165 24.27 -7.58 -16.25
C LEU A 165 24.48 -9.08 -16.09
N GLY A 166 23.41 -9.85 -16.07
CA GLY A 166 23.45 -11.30 -15.89
C GLY A 166 23.68 -11.77 -14.45
N SER A 167 23.68 -10.85 -13.45
CA SER A 167 23.87 -11.20 -12.04
C SER A 167 22.70 -10.77 -11.17
N GLY A 168 22.76 -11.01 -9.86
CA GLY A 168 21.82 -10.54 -8.86
C GLY A 168 20.57 -11.40 -8.71
N GLN A 169 20.43 -12.53 -9.39
CA GLN A 169 19.28 -13.40 -9.25
C GLN A 169 19.13 -13.87 -7.80
N PHE A 170 17.93 -13.78 -7.26
CA PHE A 170 17.55 -14.06 -5.87
C PHE A 170 18.27 -13.21 -4.81
N GLU A 171 19.06 -12.22 -5.23
CA GLU A 171 19.64 -11.25 -4.32
C GLU A 171 18.62 -10.21 -3.92
N ARG A 172 18.63 -9.87 -2.61
CA ARG A 172 17.75 -8.87 -2.02
C ARG A 172 18.50 -7.57 -1.82
N TYR A 173 17.86 -6.46 -2.19
CA TYR A 173 18.41 -5.12 -2.09
C TYR A 173 17.45 -4.22 -1.33
N THR A 174 17.99 -3.39 -0.45
CA THR A 174 17.18 -2.41 0.30
C THR A 174 16.63 -1.35 -0.65
N LEU A 175 15.38 -0.98 -0.50
CA LEU A 175 14.73 0.07 -1.27
C LEU A 175 14.77 1.40 -0.53
N ASP A 176 15.37 2.40 -1.16
CA ASP A 176 15.21 3.81 -0.82
C ASP A 176 14.42 4.50 -1.93
N LEU A 177 13.11 4.61 -1.72
CA LEU A 177 12.20 5.21 -2.71
C LEU A 177 12.50 6.69 -2.96
N ARG A 178 12.98 7.44 -1.94
CA ARG A 178 13.32 8.86 -2.09
C ARG A 178 14.59 9.03 -2.92
N ALA A 179 15.60 8.23 -2.68
CA ALA A 179 16.82 8.23 -3.49
C ALA A 179 16.54 7.85 -4.95
N LEU A 180 15.70 6.84 -5.19
CA LEU A 180 15.26 6.46 -6.54
C LEU A 180 14.47 7.57 -7.22
N ALA A 181 13.54 8.22 -6.52
CA ALA A 181 12.77 9.35 -7.04
C ALA A 181 13.66 10.50 -7.47
N HIS A 182 14.63 10.88 -6.63
CA HIS A 182 15.61 11.91 -6.94
C HIS A 182 16.44 11.56 -8.18
N ARG A 183 16.96 10.32 -8.27
CA ARG A 183 17.81 9.87 -9.41
C ARG A 183 17.03 9.81 -10.72
N THR A 184 15.77 9.43 -10.67
CA THR A 184 14.90 9.27 -11.86
C THR A 184 14.17 10.56 -12.23
N ARG A 185 14.16 11.59 -11.37
CA ARG A 185 13.34 12.80 -11.49
C ARG A 185 11.84 12.45 -11.62
N LEU A 186 11.41 11.46 -10.86
CA LEU A 186 10.01 11.06 -10.74
C LEU A 186 9.52 11.30 -9.33
N THR A 187 8.19 11.32 -9.14
CA THR A 187 7.62 11.36 -7.79
C THR A 187 7.83 10.03 -7.07
N VAL A 188 7.84 10.03 -5.75
CA VAL A 188 7.92 8.79 -4.95
C VAL A 188 6.76 7.84 -5.28
N ALA A 189 5.57 8.40 -5.52
CA ALA A 189 4.40 7.64 -5.93
C ALA A 189 4.62 6.93 -7.28
N THR A 190 5.12 7.64 -8.29
CA THR A 190 5.44 7.06 -9.61
C THR A 190 6.49 5.96 -9.50
N VAL A 191 7.55 6.17 -8.71
CA VAL A 191 8.60 5.16 -8.47
C VAL A 191 8.00 3.91 -7.82
N ASN A 192 7.16 4.07 -6.80
CA ASN A 192 6.49 2.94 -6.14
C ASN A 192 5.62 2.14 -7.11
N HIS A 193 4.86 2.83 -7.97
CA HIS A 193 4.04 2.17 -8.99
C HIS A 193 4.87 1.54 -10.11
N ALA A 194 6.02 2.11 -10.46
CA ALA A 194 6.96 1.50 -11.41
C ALA A 194 7.57 0.20 -10.85
N LEU A 195 7.94 0.19 -9.57
CA LEU A 195 8.38 -1.04 -8.88
C LEU A 195 7.27 -2.10 -8.84
N LYS A 196 6.03 -1.71 -8.54
CA LYS A 196 4.87 -2.63 -8.60
C LYS A 196 4.63 -3.17 -10.02
N ALA A 197 4.86 -2.38 -11.06
CA ALA A 197 4.77 -2.86 -12.44
C ALA A 197 5.87 -3.91 -12.75
N LEU A 198 7.08 -3.73 -12.23
CA LEU A 198 8.17 -4.71 -12.34
C LEU A 198 7.88 -5.99 -11.55
N GLU A 199 7.18 -5.90 -10.43
CA GLU A 199 6.73 -7.05 -9.64
C GLU A 199 5.67 -7.84 -10.39
N LEU A 200 4.68 -7.16 -10.96
CA LEU A 200 3.64 -7.79 -11.79
C LEU A 200 4.21 -8.45 -13.05
N ASP A 201 5.30 -7.93 -13.59
CA ASP A 201 6.06 -8.54 -14.69
C ASP A 201 6.87 -9.77 -14.25
N GLY A 202 7.02 -9.99 -12.96
CA GLY A 202 7.85 -11.07 -12.41
C GLY A 202 9.35 -10.78 -12.49
N SER A 203 9.76 -9.55 -12.71
CA SER A 203 11.17 -9.15 -12.73
C SER A 203 11.76 -9.03 -11.33
N ILE A 204 10.96 -8.55 -10.38
CA ILE A 204 11.33 -8.38 -8.97
C ILE A 204 10.23 -8.91 -8.05
N LEU A 205 10.58 -9.11 -6.79
CA LEU A 205 9.64 -9.35 -5.69
C LEU A 205 9.84 -8.24 -4.65
N LEU A 206 8.78 -7.53 -4.32
CA LEU A 206 8.79 -6.47 -3.30
C LEU A 206 8.48 -7.02 -1.91
N SER A 207 9.06 -6.39 -0.90
CA SER A 207 8.70 -6.60 0.49
C SER A 207 8.73 -5.26 1.22
N ASP A 208 7.68 -4.98 1.98
CA ASP A 208 7.53 -3.76 2.81
C ASP A 208 8.44 -3.75 4.05
N GLY A 209 9.26 -4.80 4.22
CA GLY A 209 10.21 -4.90 5.32
C GLY A 209 9.60 -5.35 6.65
N ALA A 210 8.28 -5.41 6.78
CA ALA A 210 7.67 -5.91 8.00
C ALA A 210 8.04 -7.39 8.24
N ARG A 211 9.12 -7.62 8.99
CA ARG A 211 9.64 -8.93 9.38
C ARG A 211 10.03 -9.84 8.21
N THR A 212 10.78 -9.30 7.25
CA THR A 212 11.32 -10.15 6.18
C THR A 212 12.36 -11.10 6.76
N PRO A 213 12.10 -12.42 6.81
CA PRO A 213 12.98 -13.39 7.46
C PRO A 213 14.29 -13.57 6.68
N SER A 214 15.29 -14.09 7.37
CA SER A 214 16.58 -14.43 6.79
C SER A 214 16.45 -15.55 5.75
N ARG A 215 17.21 -15.43 4.67
CA ARG A 215 17.32 -16.47 3.62
C ARG A 215 18.77 -16.84 3.37
N LEU A 216 18.97 -18.09 2.98
CA LEU A 216 20.29 -18.59 2.63
C LEU A 216 20.18 -19.59 1.48
N GLY A 217 21.09 -19.49 0.50
CA GLY A 217 21.27 -20.46 -0.58
C GLY A 217 22.76 -20.71 -0.82
N MET A 218 23.10 -21.82 -1.47
CA MET A 218 24.46 -22.08 -1.92
C MET A 218 24.71 -21.34 -3.23
N ARG A 219 25.87 -20.67 -3.34
CA ARG A 219 26.29 -19.92 -4.52
C ARG A 219 27.42 -20.62 -5.25
N ALA A 220 28.27 -21.31 -4.49
CA ALA A 220 29.32 -22.14 -5.03
C ALA A 220 28.77 -23.51 -5.46
N ASP A 221 29.44 -24.11 -6.43
CA ASP A 221 29.12 -25.47 -6.87
C ASP A 221 29.16 -26.50 -5.75
N GLN A 222 28.34 -27.52 -5.86
CA GLN A 222 28.22 -28.58 -4.88
C GLN A 222 29.56 -29.17 -4.47
N ARG A 223 30.46 -29.42 -5.46
CA ARG A 223 31.81 -29.94 -5.22
C ARG A 223 32.64 -29.03 -4.32
N VAL A 224 32.60 -27.73 -4.56
CA VAL A 224 33.33 -26.72 -3.78
C VAL A 224 32.80 -26.65 -2.35
N VAL A 225 31.49 -26.68 -2.16
CA VAL A 225 30.87 -26.66 -0.83
C VAL A 225 31.19 -27.90 -0.05
N TYR A 226 31.16 -29.09 -0.67
CA TYR A 226 31.53 -30.37 0.00
C TYR A 226 33.01 -30.43 0.36
N ASP A 227 33.90 -29.90 -0.48
CA ASP A 227 35.33 -29.81 -0.19
C ASP A 227 35.61 -28.88 0.99
N LEU A 228 35.04 -27.68 0.96
CA LEU A 228 35.12 -26.71 2.07
C LEU A 228 34.57 -27.30 3.38
N ARG A 229 33.45 -28.01 3.34
CA ARG A 229 32.87 -28.68 4.52
C ARG A 229 33.84 -29.59 5.22
N VAL A 230 34.68 -30.29 4.46
CA VAL A 230 35.64 -31.28 5.00
C VAL A 230 36.96 -30.63 5.39
N ARG A 231 37.47 -29.69 4.59
CA ARG A 231 38.83 -29.13 4.77
C ARG A 231 38.85 -27.86 5.65
N ASP A 232 37.78 -27.08 5.65
CA ASP A 232 37.73 -25.86 6.41
C ASP A 232 37.18 -26.09 7.82
N GLN A 233 38.10 -26.22 8.80
CA GLN A 233 37.75 -26.43 10.19
C GLN A 233 36.92 -25.28 10.80
N ARG A 234 37.00 -24.09 10.19
CA ARG A 234 36.31 -22.89 10.68
C ARG A 234 34.85 -22.85 10.21
N HIS A 235 34.60 -23.10 8.93
CA HIS A 235 33.27 -22.98 8.32
C HIS A 235 32.61 -24.34 8.08
N GLY A 236 33.37 -25.43 8.08
CA GLY A 236 32.88 -26.79 7.83
C GLY A 236 31.69 -27.20 8.70
N PRO A 237 31.75 -27.00 10.04
CA PRO A 237 30.61 -27.31 10.92
C PRO A 237 29.34 -26.54 10.55
N LEU A 238 29.47 -25.27 10.13
CA LEU A 238 28.33 -24.45 9.70
C LEU A 238 27.76 -24.96 8.38
N LEU A 239 28.60 -25.23 7.40
CA LEU A 239 28.17 -25.76 6.11
C LEU A 239 27.47 -27.12 6.28
N GLU A 240 27.98 -27.99 7.15
CA GLU A 240 27.33 -29.27 7.46
C GLU A 240 25.96 -29.08 8.12
N ALA A 241 25.84 -28.19 9.09
CA ALA A 241 24.58 -27.89 9.76
C ALA A 241 23.55 -27.33 8.76
N LEU A 242 23.96 -26.39 7.90
CA LEU A 242 23.09 -25.80 6.89
C LEU A 242 22.54 -26.85 5.91
N LEU A 243 23.41 -27.71 5.39
CA LEU A 243 23.02 -28.77 4.43
C LEU A 243 22.12 -29.84 5.07
N ARG A 244 22.28 -30.12 6.38
CA ARG A 244 21.43 -31.07 7.09
C ARG A 244 20.06 -30.49 7.47
N MET A 245 20.02 -29.22 7.84
CA MET A 245 18.81 -28.58 8.32
C MET A 245 17.89 -28.08 7.20
N HIS A 246 18.44 -27.83 6.02
CA HIS A 246 17.74 -27.24 4.90
C HIS A 246 18.04 -28.01 3.59
N GLY A 247 17.01 -28.59 3.00
CA GLY A 247 17.10 -29.20 1.66
C GLY A 247 17.01 -28.15 0.56
N GLY A 248 17.53 -28.45 -0.63
CA GLY A 248 17.35 -27.62 -1.85
C GLY A 248 18.18 -26.32 -1.88
N LEU A 249 19.13 -26.11 -0.96
CA LEU A 249 19.93 -24.87 -0.88
C LEU A 249 20.75 -24.56 -2.14
N PHE A 250 21.00 -25.53 -3.00
CA PHE A 250 21.69 -25.34 -4.27
C PHE A 250 20.74 -24.91 -5.40
N GLU A 251 19.46 -25.08 -5.22
CA GLU A 251 18.42 -24.77 -6.19
C GLU A 251 17.82 -23.40 -5.92
N GLU A 252 17.35 -23.17 -4.67
CA GLU A 252 16.73 -21.92 -4.25
C GLU A 252 17.14 -21.53 -2.83
N PRO A 253 17.26 -20.22 -2.52
CA PRO A 253 17.47 -19.76 -1.15
C PRO A 253 16.28 -20.11 -0.25
N ALA A 254 16.54 -20.89 0.81
CA ALA A 254 15.58 -21.27 1.84
C ALA A 254 15.50 -20.23 2.98
N LEU A 255 14.36 -20.18 3.64
CA LEU A 255 14.22 -19.45 4.91
C LEU A 255 15.04 -20.13 6.00
N ILE A 256 15.78 -19.34 6.77
CA ILE A 256 16.59 -19.85 7.88
C ILE A 256 16.20 -19.16 9.19
N ASP A 257 16.36 -19.92 10.28
CA ASP A 257 16.27 -19.43 11.65
C ASP A 257 17.68 -19.47 12.27
N GLU A 258 18.30 -18.29 12.36
CA GLU A 258 19.67 -18.17 12.88
C GLU A 258 19.79 -18.60 14.34
N GLU A 259 18.77 -18.37 15.15
CA GLU A 259 18.79 -18.79 16.56
C GLU A 259 18.78 -20.32 16.69
N ARG A 260 18.04 -21.00 15.82
CA ARG A 260 17.98 -22.45 15.76
C ARG A 260 19.32 -23.03 15.28
N ILE A 261 19.93 -22.44 14.24
CA ILE A 261 21.24 -22.87 13.73
C ILE A 261 22.33 -22.64 14.79
N ALA A 262 22.36 -21.45 15.41
CA ALA A 262 23.33 -21.13 16.45
C ALA A 262 23.23 -22.11 17.65
N ARG A 263 22.01 -22.41 18.10
CA ARG A 263 21.79 -23.42 19.17
C ARG A 263 22.27 -24.81 18.77
N HIS A 264 22.02 -25.22 17.53
CA HIS A 264 22.48 -26.53 17.03
C HIS A 264 24.00 -26.64 17.01
N LEU A 265 24.71 -25.56 16.69
CA LEU A 265 26.17 -25.49 16.67
C LEU A 265 26.82 -25.19 18.04
N GLY A 266 26.01 -24.87 19.05
CA GLY A 266 26.55 -24.37 20.34
C GLY A 266 27.23 -23.00 20.21
N TRP A 267 26.83 -22.21 19.22
CA TRP A 267 27.40 -20.89 18.96
C TRP A 267 26.49 -19.77 19.47
N THR A 268 27.10 -18.59 19.67
CA THR A 268 26.30 -17.35 19.79
C THR A 268 25.80 -16.93 18.43
N VAL A 269 24.63 -16.26 18.37
CA VAL A 269 24.08 -15.71 17.12
C VAL A 269 25.05 -14.73 16.48
N LYS A 270 25.76 -13.93 17.28
CA LYS A 270 26.79 -12.99 16.78
C LYS A 270 27.92 -13.72 16.04
N ARG A 271 28.37 -14.87 16.56
CA ARG A 271 29.38 -15.70 15.91
C ARG A 271 28.85 -16.27 14.60
N LEU A 272 27.62 -16.77 14.60
CA LEU A 272 26.96 -17.28 13.39
C LEU A 272 26.89 -16.21 12.30
N TYR A 273 26.44 -14.98 12.63
CA TYR A 273 26.40 -13.87 11.69
C TYR A 273 27.77 -13.59 11.05
N ALA A 274 28.83 -13.55 11.85
CA ALA A 274 30.19 -13.32 11.33
C ALA A 274 30.58 -14.37 10.28
N HIS A 275 30.35 -15.65 10.56
CA HIS A 275 30.65 -16.75 9.64
C HIS A 275 29.78 -16.70 8.37
N LEU A 276 28.47 -16.40 8.51
CA LEU A 276 27.58 -16.28 7.36
C LEU A 276 27.98 -15.10 6.44
N HIS A 277 28.38 -13.97 7.02
CA HIS A 277 28.87 -12.83 6.23
C HIS A 277 30.22 -13.12 5.55
N GLU A 278 31.11 -13.84 6.19
CA GLU A 278 32.39 -14.26 5.58
C GLU A 278 32.14 -15.20 4.41
N LEU A 279 31.32 -16.24 4.57
CA LEU A 279 30.96 -17.16 3.49
C LEU A 279 30.22 -16.44 2.33
N HIS A 280 29.42 -15.43 2.66
CA HIS A 280 28.76 -14.59 1.65
C HIS A 280 29.78 -13.74 0.86
N ALA A 281 30.74 -13.12 1.56
CA ALA A 281 31.80 -12.33 0.92
C ALA A 281 32.71 -13.21 0.03
N GLN A 282 32.95 -14.44 0.43
CA GLN A 282 33.69 -15.46 -0.34
C GLN A 282 32.86 -16.04 -1.49
N LYS A 283 31.61 -15.65 -1.65
CA LYS A 283 30.68 -16.18 -2.68
C LYS A 283 30.38 -17.66 -2.55
N VAL A 284 30.58 -18.26 -1.39
CA VAL A 284 30.22 -19.66 -1.09
C VAL A 284 28.72 -19.79 -0.88
N VAL A 285 28.14 -18.85 -0.10
CA VAL A 285 26.68 -18.79 0.14
C VAL A 285 26.11 -17.44 -0.31
N LEU A 286 24.84 -17.43 -0.64
CA LEU A 286 24.01 -16.23 -0.68
C LEU A 286 23.31 -16.12 0.67
N TYR A 287 23.75 -15.21 1.54
CA TYR A 287 23.12 -14.95 2.81
C TYR A 287 22.43 -13.59 2.80
N GLN A 288 21.14 -13.58 3.12
CA GLN A 288 20.30 -12.41 3.20
C GLN A 288 19.74 -12.33 4.62
N PRO A 289 20.31 -11.45 5.46
CA PRO A 289 19.85 -11.33 6.84
C PRO A 289 18.43 -10.79 6.94
N ARG A 290 17.79 -11.05 8.04
CA ARG A 290 16.50 -10.42 8.41
C ARG A 290 16.60 -8.91 8.29
N THR A 291 15.57 -8.28 7.75
CA THR A 291 15.46 -6.83 7.65
C THR A 291 14.03 -6.37 7.90
N ASP A 292 13.91 -5.20 8.53
CA ASP A 292 12.64 -4.49 8.69
C ASP A 292 12.53 -3.31 7.68
N ALA A 293 13.52 -3.14 6.80
CA ALA A 293 13.48 -2.16 5.73
C ALA A 293 12.77 -2.71 4.48
N PRO A 294 12.09 -1.87 3.68
CA PRO A 294 11.57 -2.28 2.39
C PRO A 294 12.68 -2.81 1.48
N THR A 295 12.41 -3.87 0.75
CA THR A 295 13.38 -4.51 -0.14
C THR A 295 12.77 -4.89 -1.48
N ALA A 296 13.65 -5.00 -2.51
CA ALA A 296 13.34 -5.67 -3.75
C ALA A 296 14.32 -6.82 -3.98
N MET A 297 13.82 -7.97 -4.42
CA MET A 297 14.62 -9.13 -4.81
C MET A 297 14.47 -9.36 -6.31
N LEU A 298 15.57 -9.51 -7.03
CA LEU A 298 15.54 -9.89 -8.44
C LEU A 298 15.13 -11.36 -8.58
N LEU A 299 14.06 -11.65 -9.31
CA LEU A 299 13.61 -13.02 -9.59
C LEU A 299 14.37 -13.66 -10.76
N SER A 300 14.97 -12.83 -11.61
CA SER A 300 15.85 -13.26 -12.71
C SER A 300 17.14 -12.46 -12.68
N PRO A 301 18.22 -12.94 -13.35
CA PRO A 301 19.44 -12.15 -13.48
C PRO A 301 19.15 -10.77 -14.09
N ARG A 302 19.87 -9.72 -13.66
CA ARG A 302 19.72 -8.38 -14.23
C ARG A 302 19.76 -8.41 -15.75
N ARG A 303 18.73 -7.90 -16.37
CA ARG A 303 18.61 -7.68 -17.81
C ARG A 303 18.93 -6.23 -18.15
N ASP A 304 19.21 -5.98 -19.42
CA ASP A 304 19.21 -4.61 -19.95
C ASP A 304 17.80 -4.01 -19.79
N ALA A 305 17.71 -2.82 -19.22
CA ALA A 305 16.44 -2.15 -18.99
C ALA A 305 15.63 -1.94 -20.29
N GLN A 306 16.31 -1.72 -21.42
CA GLN A 306 15.66 -1.54 -22.72
C GLN A 306 15.03 -2.85 -23.26
N ARG A 307 15.51 -4.00 -22.78
CA ARG A 307 15.03 -5.32 -23.16
C ARG A 307 13.99 -5.92 -22.19
N LEU A 308 13.54 -5.12 -21.18
CA LEU A 308 12.42 -5.54 -20.34
C LEU A 308 11.16 -5.62 -21.21
N MET A 309 10.61 -6.82 -21.31
CA MET A 309 9.37 -7.12 -22.05
C MET A 309 8.18 -6.95 -21.09
N LEU A 310 7.92 -5.69 -20.70
CA LEU A 310 6.74 -5.37 -19.92
C LEU A 310 5.49 -5.64 -20.78
N ALA A 311 4.49 -6.29 -20.21
CA ALA A 311 3.24 -6.63 -20.92
C ALA A 311 2.41 -5.36 -21.23
N ASP A 312 2.83 -4.60 -22.24
CA ASP A 312 2.28 -3.29 -22.61
C ASP A 312 0.75 -3.34 -22.84
N ALA A 313 0.26 -4.37 -23.52
CA ALA A 313 -1.16 -4.53 -23.80
C ALA A 313 -1.98 -4.69 -22.49
N ALA A 314 -1.52 -5.53 -21.57
CA ALA A 314 -2.20 -5.73 -20.29
C ALA A 314 -2.14 -4.47 -19.39
N LEU A 315 -1.03 -3.74 -19.40
CA LEU A 315 -0.90 -2.47 -18.70
C LEU A 315 -1.85 -1.40 -19.26
N LYS A 316 -1.95 -1.30 -20.60
CA LYS A 316 -2.86 -0.37 -21.27
C LYS A 316 -4.32 -0.69 -20.98
N GLU A 317 -4.71 -1.96 -21.05
CA GLU A 317 -6.07 -2.40 -20.71
C GLU A 317 -6.42 -2.10 -19.25
N ARG A 318 -5.50 -2.40 -18.32
CA ARG A 318 -5.69 -2.10 -16.89
C ARG A 318 -5.84 -0.59 -16.66
N LYS A 319 -5.02 0.24 -17.32
CA LYS A 319 -5.11 1.69 -17.27
C LYS A 319 -6.45 2.19 -17.80
N ALA A 320 -6.91 1.66 -18.94
CA ALA A 320 -8.18 2.05 -19.53
C ALA A 320 -9.37 1.72 -18.60
N ARG A 321 -9.40 0.53 -18.02
CA ARG A 321 -10.43 0.15 -17.03
C ARG A 321 -10.40 1.06 -15.79
N ALA A 322 -9.23 1.34 -15.25
CA ALA A 322 -9.10 2.21 -14.09
C ALA A 322 -9.51 3.66 -14.42
N ALA A 323 -9.23 4.15 -15.64
CA ALA A 323 -9.67 5.46 -16.11
C ALA A 323 -11.21 5.56 -16.15
N LEU A 324 -11.89 4.55 -16.68
CA LEU A 324 -13.35 4.53 -16.70
C LEU A 324 -13.96 4.56 -15.29
N ARG A 325 -13.39 3.83 -14.34
CA ARG A 325 -13.82 3.85 -12.94
C ARG A 325 -13.63 5.21 -12.28
N MET A 326 -12.46 5.81 -12.47
CA MET A 326 -12.16 7.17 -11.97
C MET A 326 -13.14 8.19 -12.56
N GLU A 327 -13.37 8.17 -13.88
CA GLU A 327 -14.31 9.10 -14.53
C GLU A 327 -15.74 8.92 -14.02
N ALA A 328 -16.17 7.69 -13.76
CA ALA A 328 -17.46 7.42 -13.13
C ALA A 328 -17.56 8.05 -11.73
N MET A 329 -16.51 7.96 -10.92
CA MET A 329 -16.48 8.59 -9.60
C MET A 329 -16.46 10.11 -9.69
N LEU A 330 -15.67 10.68 -10.61
CA LEU A 330 -15.65 12.13 -10.87
C LEU A 330 -17.02 12.63 -11.36
N HIS A 331 -17.70 11.84 -12.19
CA HIS A 331 -19.06 12.16 -12.62
C HIS A 331 -20.02 12.18 -11.43
N LEU A 332 -20.02 11.15 -10.60
CA LEU A 332 -20.83 11.06 -9.39
C LEU A 332 -20.56 12.25 -8.45
N ALA A 333 -19.30 12.56 -8.19
CA ALA A 333 -18.90 13.58 -7.21
C ALA A 333 -19.21 15.03 -7.68
N PHE A 334 -18.88 15.37 -8.93
CA PHE A 334 -18.82 16.77 -9.39
C PHE A 334 -19.84 17.13 -10.47
N ARG A 335 -20.27 16.18 -11.32
CA ARG A 335 -21.02 16.53 -12.54
C ARG A 335 -22.47 16.07 -12.51
N SER A 336 -22.77 14.93 -11.86
CA SER A 336 -24.12 14.37 -11.89
C SER A 336 -25.13 15.26 -11.17
N GLN A 337 -26.24 15.55 -11.84
CA GLN A 337 -27.44 16.18 -11.29
C GLN A 337 -28.52 15.15 -10.95
N ASP A 338 -28.27 13.89 -11.26
CA ASP A 338 -29.19 12.78 -11.01
C ASP A 338 -29.21 12.34 -9.54
N CYS A 339 -30.19 11.55 -9.18
CA CYS A 339 -30.26 10.90 -7.88
C CYS A 339 -29.00 10.08 -7.62
N ARG A 340 -28.33 10.33 -6.49
CA ARG A 340 -27.07 9.65 -6.14
C ARG A 340 -27.21 8.13 -6.11
N GLU A 341 -28.26 7.65 -5.45
CA GLU A 341 -28.54 6.22 -5.35
C GLU A 341 -28.79 5.58 -6.71
N ARG A 342 -29.59 6.24 -7.57
CA ARG A 342 -29.85 5.77 -8.93
C ARG A 342 -28.55 5.70 -9.76
N THR A 343 -27.71 6.72 -9.66
CA THR A 343 -26.40 6.76 -10.36
C THR A 343 -25.50 5.59 -9.93
N ILE A 344 -25.42 5.32 -8.62
CA ILE A 344 -24.62 4.24 -8.07
C ILE A 344 -25.16 2.87 -8.50
N LEU A 345 -26.46 2.64 -8.34
CA LEU A 345 -27.10 1.36 -8.71
C LEU A 345 -26.99 1.08 -10.21
N SER A 346 -27.19 2.11 -11.03
CA SER A 346 -26.99 2.00 -12.50
C SER A 346 -25.54 1.65 -12.86
N TYR A 347 -24.57 2.17 -12.14
CA TYR A 347 -23.16 1.81 -12.33
C TYR A 347 -22.91 0.31 -12.11
N PHE A 348 -23.58 -0.28 -11.10
CA PHE A 348 -23.51 -1.73 -10.85
C PHE A 348 -24.44 -2.57 -11.73
N GLY A 349 -25.10 -1.95 -12.71
CA GLY A 349 -25.99 -2.68 -13.65
C GLY A 349 -27.38 -2.96 -13.10
N GLU A 350 -27.77 -2.33 -12.00
CA GLU A 350 -29.09 -2.46 -11.40
C GLU A 350 -30.00 -1.32 -11.90
N PRO A 351 -30.96 -1.59 -12.79
CA PRO A 351 -31.85 -0.57 -13.33
C PRO A 351 -32.84 -0.09 -12.27
N VAL A 352 -32.72 1.15 -11.87
CA VAL A 352 -33.66 1.80 -10.94
C VAL A 352 -34.36 2.96 -11.64
N ASN A 353 -35.68 2.87 -11.78
CA ASN A 353 -36.49 3.87 -12.46
C ASN A 353 -36.95 5.02 -11.55
N ALA A 354 -36.82 4.89 -10.23
CA ALA A 354 -37.27 5.87 -9.26
C ALA A 354 -36.10 6.56 -8.54
N ASP A 355 -36.27 7.83 -8.27
CA ASP A 355 -35.35 8.59 -7.42
C ASP A 355 -35.55 8.22 -5.95
N CYS A 356 -34.47 8.22 -5.16
CA CYS A 356 -34.52 7.79 -3.74
C CYS A 356 -35.26 8.76 -2.80
N GLY A 357 -35.47 10.01 -3.20
CA GLY A 357 -36.16 11.04 -2.45
C GLY A 357 -35.36 11.62 -1.24
N ARG A 358 -34.21 11.04 -0.90
CA ARG A 358 -33.46 11.33 0.34
C ARG A 358 -32.03 11.87 0.15
N CYS A 359 -31.43 11.70 -1.02
CA CYS A 359 -30.09 12.26 -1.30
C CYS A 359 -30.16 13.80 -1.52
N ASP A 360 -28.99 14.45 -1.48
CA ASP A 360 -28.85 15.90 -1.70
C ASP A 360 -29.53 16.36 -2.99
N ARG A 361 -29.38 15.62 -4.08
CA ARG A 361 -29.98 15.95 -5.40
C ARG A 361 -31.52 15.83 -5.40
N CYS A 362 -32.04 14.84 -4.70
CA CYS A 362 -33.49 14.69 -4.57
C CYS A 362 -34.11 15.77 -3.68
N LYS A 363 -33.48 16.07 -2.55
CA LYS A 363 -33.92 17.15 -1.63
C LYS A 363 -33.89 18.49 -2.35
N ALA A 364 -32.77 18.86 -3.00
CA ALA A 364 -32.68 20.11 -3.75
C ALA A 364 -33.77 20.28 -4.82
N ARG A 365 -34.22 19.19 -5.47
CA ARG A 365 -35.32 19.25 -6.43
C ARG A 365 -36.71 19.39 -5.77
N THR A 366 -36.85 18.88 -4.57
CA THR A 366 -38.12 19.06 -3.80
C THR A 366 -38.23 20.47 -3.26
N ASP A 367 -37.10 21.02 -2.76
CA ASP A 367 -37.07 22.39 -2.19
C ASP A 367 -37.17 23.48 -3.27
N ALA A 368 -36.81 23.17 -4.52
CA ALA A 368 -36.92 24.08 -5.65
C ALA A 368 -38.31 24.08 -6.35
N LYS A 369 -39.26 23.27 -5.87
CA LYS A 369 -40.64 23.34 -6.33
C LYS A 369 -41.37 24.45 -5.56
N PRO A 370 -41.95 25.46 -6.26
CA PRO A 370 -42.69 26.59 -5.65
C PRO A 370 -43.93 26.11 -4.89
#